data_3231c1b248e12d8e5b88f90212e14753
#
_entry.id   3231c1b248e12d8e5b88f90212e14753
#
_cell.length_a   1.000
_cell.length_b   1.000
_cell.length_c   1.000
_cell.angle_alpha   90.00
_cell.angle_beta   90.00
_cell.angle_gamma   90.00
#
_symmetry.space_group_name_H-M   'P 1'
#
loop_
_entity.id
_entity.type
_entity.pdbx_description
1 polymer ?
#
loop_
_entity_poly.entity_id
_entity_poly.type
_entity_poly.pdbx_seq_one_letter_code
_entity_poly.pdbx_strand_id
1 'polypeptide(L)'
;MDDRSLPVEPSQRLPALEKLLGKRRAESSRFLEAFNREGISLKDLWKRVDHRGDLVAAGLLSSNPGRTASLLISPIHNREQAAETTLLIRSMVEHAISDGQIDLIQYLGEPNDDLELRVLTDAGFIDLALLVSMERSNRRGAKPPRALDNIVLTSHPIADEAMLELLEKTYEDSLDCPGLSKLRHGQDILNGHRRGGNFDPQLWTVLQINGVNAGVSIVNCTPAADCMEVAYFGLAKFARNKGLGAHLLDHALFLAAKQPQRSILLAVDERNIPALRLYSSRGFRVVTRRVALALSSLKSST
;
A
#
# COMPACT_ATOMS: atom_id res chain seq x y z
N MET A 1 -12.38 -20.60 17.38
CA MET A 1 -11.91 -19.22 17.68
C MET A 1 -11.48 -19.17 19.13
N ASP A 2 -10.29 -18.66 19.43
CA ASP A 2 -9.85 -18.50 20.83
C ASP A 2 -10.70 -17.40 21.49
N ASP A 3 -11.42 -17.72 22.56
CA ASP A 3 -12.38 -16.84 23.24
C ASP A 3 -11.77 -15.60 23.90
N ARG A 4 -10.43 -15.53 23.96
CA ARG A 4 -9.67 -14.37 24.47
C ARG A 4 -9.34 -13.30 23.41
N SER A 5 -9.53 -13.60 22.13
CA SER A 5 -9.37 -12.65 21.01
C SER A 5 -10.74 -12.22 20.52
N LEU A 6 -11.11 -10.96 20.77
CA LEU A 6 -12.47 -10.47 20.57
C LEU A 6 -12.49 -9.13 19.83
N PRO A 7 -13.50 -8.87 18.96
CA PRO A 7 -13.79 -7.53 18.49
C PRO A 7 -14.02 -6.58 19.67
N VAL A 8 -13.66 -5.32 19.48
CA VAL A 8 -13.74 -4.31 20.54
C VAL A 8 -15.11 -3.62 20.48
N GLU A 9 -15.86 -3.74 21.58
CA GLU A 9 -17.12 -3.01 21.76
C GLU A 9 -16.91 -1.48 21.76
N PRO A 10 -17.90 -0.69 21.29
CA PRO A 10 -17.77 0.78 21.20
C PRO A 10 -17.29 1.44 22.49
N SER A 11 -17.76 0.99 23.64
CA SER A 11 -17.37 1.49 24.98
C SER A 11 -15.91 1.21 25.36
N GLN A 12 -15.28 0.25 24.70
CA GLN A 12 -13.90 -0.20 24.98
C GLN A 12 -12.89 0.27 23.94
N ARG A 13 -13.31 1.05 22.94
CA ARG A 13 -12.43 1.49 21.84
C ARG A 13 -11.26 2.32 22.32
N LEU A 14 -11.47 3.21 23.29
CA LEU A 14 -10.39 4.08 23.76
C LEU A 14 -9.24 3.30 24.43
N PRO A 15 -9.48 2.39 25.40
CA PRO A 15 -8.43 1.54 25.97
C PRO A 15 -7.72 0.68 24.90
N ALA A 16 -8.46 0.13 23.94
CA ALA A 16 -7.87 -0.67 22.86
C ALA A 16 -6.97 0.19 21.95
N LEU A 17 -7.38 1.43 21.63
CA LEU A 17 -6.55 2.38 20.88
C LEU A 17 -5.32 2.85 21.67
N GLU A 18 -5.45 3.06 22.96
CA GLU A 18 -4.29 3.35 23.85
C GLU A 18 -3.24 2.24 23.72
N LYS A 19 -3.69 0.99 23.77
CA LYS A 19 -2.84 -0.18 23.61
C LYS A 19 -2.26 -0.27 22.21
N LEU A 20 -3.11 -0.15 21.16
CA LEU A 20 -2.72 -0.23 19.75
C LEU A 20 -1.65 0.80 19.38
N LEU A 21 -1.80 2.04 19.84
CA LEU A 21 -0.92 3.13 19.49
C LEU A 21 0.28 3.27 20.43
N GLY A 22 0.31 2.54 21.55
CA GLY A 22 1.30 2.74 22.59
C GLY A 22 1.31 4.18 23.14
N LYS A 23 0.18 4.86 23.12
CA LYS A 23 0.02 6.27 23.40
C LYS A 23 -0.76 6.52 24.69
N ARG A 24 -0.56 7.71 25.27
CA ARG A 24 -1.37 8.16 26.41
C ARG A 24 -2.82 8.44 25.99
N ARG A 25 -3.75 8.34 26.92
CA ARG A 25 -5.19 8.51 26.70
C ARG A 25 -5.57 9.76 25.91
N ALA A 26 -4.97 10.92 26.23
CA ALA A 26 -5.26 12.17 25.54
C ALA A 26 -4.86 12.15 24.05
N GLU A 27 -3.76 11.48 23.72
CA GLU A 27 -3.32 11.31 22.33
C GLU A 27 -4.24 10.32 21.59
N SER A 28 -4.57 9.19 22.23
CA SER A 28 -5.48 8.19 21.66
C SER A 28 -6.89 8.74 21.43
N SER A 29 -7.39 9.65 22.29
CA SER A 29 -8.65 10.35 22.08
C SER A 29 -8.62 11.22 20.83
N ARG A 30 -7.52 11.94 20.57
CA ARG A 30 -7.32 12.73 19.34
C ARG A 30 -7.31 11.85 18.09
N PHE A 31 -6.68 10.67 18.15
CA PHE A 31 -6.73 9.69 17.06
C PHE A 31 -8.14 9.18 16.82
N LEU A 32 -8.89 8.87 17.88
CA LEU A 32 -10.28 8.45 17.75
C LEU A 32 -11.15 9.52 17.09
N GLU A 33 -10.99 10.79 17.48
CA GLU A 33 -11.68 11.92 16.85
C GLU A 33 -11.27 12.08 15.37
N ALA A 34 -9.99 11.93 15.05
CA ALA A 34 -9.49 11.99 13.68
C ALA A 34 -10.06 10.83 12.84
N PHE A 35 -10.07 9.60 13.33
CA PHE A 35 -10.65 8.45 12.64
C PHE A 35 -12.13 8.65 12.36
N ASN A 36 -12.90 9.15 13.35
CA ASN A 36 -14.32 9.45 13.16
C ASN A 36 -14.54 10.55 12.10
N ARG A 37 -13.71 11.61 12.12
CA ARG A 37 -13.78 12.71 11.16
C ARG A 37 -13.45 12.27 9.74
N GLU A 38 -12.45 11.39 9.58
CA GLU A 38 -11.98 10.88 8.31
C GLU A 38 -12.76 9.64 7.82
N GLY A 39 -13.74 9.19 8.61
CA GLY A 39 -14.56 8.03 8.27
C GLY A 39 -13.81 6.70 8.32
N ILE A 40 -12.68 6.63 9.03
CA ILE A 40 -11.93 5.39 9.20
C ILE A 40 -12.71 4.46 10.14
N SER A 41 -13.05 3.29 9.62
CA SER A 41 -13.82 2.30 10.38
C SER A 41 -12.98 1.64 11.47
N LEU A 42 -13.51 1.60 12.68
CA LEU A 42 -12.95 0.84 13.80
C LEU A 42 -13.78 -0.44 14.08
N LYS A 43 -14.57 -0.89 13.12
CA LYS A 43 -15.38 -2.12 13.28
C LYS A 43 -14.50 -3.35 13.48
N ASP A 44 -13.33 -3.35 12.82
CA ASP A 44 -12.36 -4.45 12.85
C ASP A 44 -11.19 -4.16 13.81
N LEU A 45 -11.45 -3.35 14.87
CA LEU A 45 -10.55 -3.21 16.00
C LEU A 45 -10.76 -4.39 16.94
N TRP A 46 -9.68 -5.10 17.24
CA TRP A 46 -9.67 -6.30 18.07
C TRP A 46 -8.80 -6.10 19.30
N LYS A 47 -9.11 -6.84 20.35
CA LYS A 47 -8.33 -6.94 21.58
C LYS A 47 -8.06 -8.38 21.93
N ARG A 48 -6.99 -8.61 22.67
CA ARG A 48 -6.71 -9.85 23.34
C ARG A 48 -6.53 -9.61 24.83
N VAL A 49 -7.14 -10.44 25.62
CA VAL A 49 -7.02 -10.43 27.09
C VAL A 49 -6.30 -11.66 27.58
N ASP A 50 -5.57 -11.54 28.67
CA ASP A 50 -4.96 -12.68 29.34
C ASP A 50 -5.99 -13.46 30.19
N HIS A 51 -5.51 -14.46 30.94
CA HIS A 51 -6.34 -15.28 31.81
C HIS A 51 -6.94 -14.51 33.02
N ARG A 52 -6.46 -13.28 33.28
CA ARG A 52 -6.97 -12.39 34.33
C ARG A 52 -7.94 -11.35 33.81
N GLY A 53 -8.13 -11.29 32.49
CA GLY A 53 -8.94 -10.29 31.82
C GLY A 53 -8.20 -8.99 31.47
N ASP A 54 -6.87 -8.94 31.69
CA ASP A 54 -6.08 -7.77 31.37
C ASP A 54 -5.80 -7.66 29.87
N LEU A 55 -5.87 -6.44 29.33
CA LEU A 55 -5.64 -6.15 27.91
C LEU A 55 -4.14 -6.29 27.57
N VAL A 56 -3.76 -7.37 26.87
CA VAL A 56 -2.37 -7.69 26.53
C VAL A 56 -1.96 -7.29 25.12
N ALA A 57 -2.87 -7.35 24.15
CA ALA A 57 -2.61 -6.91 22.78
C ALA A 57 -3.86 -6.29 22.14
N ALA A 58 -3.63 -5.41 21.16
CA ALA A 58 -4.68 -4.85 20.29
C ALA A 58 -4.23 -4.88 18.84
N GLY A 59 -5.20 -5.02 17.93
CA GLY A 59 -4.95 -5.01 16.48
C GLY A 59 -6.12 -4.37 15.73
N LEU A 60 -5.84 -3.76 14.60
CA LEU A 60 -6.83 -3.16 13.71
C LEU A 60 -6.60 -3.67 12.29
N LEU A 61 -7.65 -4.18 11.66
CA LEU A 61 -7.71 -4.39 10.21
C LEU A 61 -8.42 -3.20 9.58
N SER A 62 -7.68 -2.36 8.88
CA SER A 62 -8.24 -1.26 8.10
C SER A 62 -8.52 -1.76 6.69
N SER A 63 -9.80 -1.95 6.35
CA SER A 63 -10.22 -2.39 5.03
C SER A 63 -9.87 -1.32 3.98
N ASN A 64 -9.27 -1.76 2.88
CA ASN A 64 -8.91 -0.93 1.74
C ASN A 64 -9.65 -1.39 0.48
N PRO A 65 -9.78 -0.53 -0.53
CA PRO A 65 -10.34 -0.91 -1.82
C PRO A 65 -9.57 -2.07 -2.47
N GLY A 66 -10.28 -2.88 -3.27
CA GLY A 66 -9.68 -4.02 -3.97
C GLY A 66 -9.49 -5.25 -3.08
N ARG A 67 -10.43 -5.47 -2.15
CA ARG A 67 -10.47 -6.64 -1.25
C ARG A 67 -9.20 -6.82 -0.42
N THR A 68 -8.61 -5.70 0.00
CA THR A 68 -7.38 -5.69 0.81
C THR A 68 -7.62 -5.06 2.18
N ALA A 69 -6.74 -5.35 3.14
CA ALA A 69 -6.71 -4.67 4.42
C ALA A 69 -5.27 -4.38 4.84
N SER A 70 -5.10 -3.30 5.60
CA SER A 70 -3.86 -3.00 6.31
C SER A 70 -3.99 -3.45 7.75
N LEU A 71 -3.03 -4.24 8.22
CA LEU A 71 -2.94 -4.66 9.61
C LEU A 71 -2.11 -3.65 10.41
N LEU A 72 -2.64 -3.22 11.55
CA LEU A 72 -1.90 -2.51 12.59
C LEU A 72 -1.96 -3.35 13.87
N ILE A 73 -0.85 -3.41 14.61
CA ILE A 73 -0.74 -4.14 15.87
C ILE A 73 -0.13 -3.26 16.96
N SER A 74 -0.46 -3.55 18.21
CA SER A 74 0.14 -2.86 19.36
C SER A 74 1.63 -3.19 19.48
N PRO A 75 2.46 -2.26 20.02
CA PRO A 75 3.88 -2.50 20.25
C PRO A 75 4.13 -3.77 21.06
N ILE A 76 5.17 -4.51 20.69
CA ILE A 76 5.57 -5.77 21.31
C ILE A 76 6.89 -5.57 22.04
N HIS A 77 6.92 -5.81 23.35
CA HIS A 77 8.09 -5.52 24.17
C HIS A 77 8.80 -6.76 24.72
N ASN A 78 8.14 -7.93 24.66
CA ASN A 78 8.70 -9.17 25.17
C ASN A 78 8.07 -10.40 24.49
N ARG A 79 8.63 -11.59 24.77
CA ARG A 79 8.20 -12.85 24.15
C ARG A 79 6.79 -13.29 24.55
N GLU A 80 6.33 -12.94 25.74
CA GLU A 80 4.97 -13.28 26.19
C GLU A 80 3.94 -12.48 25.39
N GLN A 81 4.15 -11.17 25.24
CA GLN A 81 3.33 -10.32 24.39
C GLN A 81 3.39 -10.76 22.91
N ALA A 82 4.55 -11.21 22.44
CA ALA A 82 4.68 -11.76 21.09
C ALA A 82 3.76 -12.95 20.86
N ALA A 83 3.75 -13.92 21.79
CA ALA A 83 2.87 -15.08 21.70
C ALA A 83 1.38 -14.70 21.68
N GLU A 84 0.97 -13.80 22.58
CA GLU A 84 -0.41 -13.33 22.65
C GLU A 84 -0.80 -12.50 21.39
N THR A 85 0.12 -11.69 20.85
CA THR A 85 -0.14 -10.93 19.62
C THR A 85 -0.26 -11.87 18.40
N THR A 86 0.55 -12.93 18.32
CA THR A 86 0.42 -13.95 17.25
C THR A 86 -0.96 -14.59 17.26
N LEU A 87 -1.48 -14.93 18.43
CA LEU A 87 -2.82 -15.54 18.58
C LEU A 87 -3.92 -14.54 18.20
N LEU A 88 -3.78 -13.26 18.59
CA LEU A 88 -4.69 -12.20 18.17
C LEU A 88 -4.74 -12.07 16.65
N ILE A 89 -3.58 -11.98 15.99
CA ILE A 89 -3.50 -11.82 14.54
C ILE A 89 -4.15 -13.01 13.83
N ARG A 90 -3.90 -14.25 14.29
CA ARG A 90 -4.54 -15.43 13.69
C ARG A 90 -6.06 -15.38 13.77
N SER A 91 -6.62 -14.99 14.93
CA SER A 91 -8.07 -14.84 15.07
C SER A 91 -8.64 -13.74 14.17
N MET A 92 -7.94 -12.60 14.04
CA MET A 92 -8.34 -11.51 13.17
C MET A 92 -8.32 -11.92 11.69
N VAL A 93 -7.26 -12.60 11.26
CA VAL A 93 -7.09 -13.11 9.88
C VAL A 93 -8.15 -14.12 9.53
N GLU A 94 -8.38 -15.12 10.41
CA GLU A 94 -9.41 -16.14 10.22
C GLU A 94 -10.79 -15.51 10.05
N HIS A 95 -11.14 -14.56 10.90
CA HIS A 95 -12.40 -13.84 10.81
C HIS A 95 -12.53 -13.05 9.50
N ALA A 96 -11.52 -12.25 9.14
CA ALA A 96 -11.54 -11.40 7.97
C ALA A 96 -11.63 -12.19 6.64
N ILE A 97 -10.94 -13.33 6.56
CA ILE A 97 -10.97 -14.20 5.38
C ILE A 97 -12.30 -14.97 5.30
N SER A 98 -12.82 -15.45 6.44
CA SER A 98 -14.09 -16.18 6.46
C SER A 98 -15.29 -15.32 6.06
N ASP A 99 -15.25 -14.01 6.29
CA ASP A 99 -16.26 -13.05 5.84
C ASP A 99 -16.23 -12.84 4.30
N GLY A 100 -15.17 -13.30 3.63
CA GLY A 100 -15.04 -13.28 2.17
C GLY A 100 -14.92 -11.88 1.56
N GLN A 101 -14.69 -10.84 2.37
CA GLN A 101 -14.55 -9.45 1.91
C GLN A 101 -13.09 -9.05 1.69
N ILE A 102 -12.13 -9.77 2.28
CA ILE A 102 -10.70 -9.50 2.23
C ILE A 102 -9.97 -10.73 1.71
N ASP A 103 -9.17 -10.54 0.66
CA ASP A 103 -8.32 -11.59 0.09
C ASP A 103 -6.84 -11.38 0.42
N LEU A 104 -6.42 -10.15 0.69
CA LEU A 104 -5.05 -9.80 1.00
C LEU A 104 -4.97 -8.90 2.23
N ILE A 105 -4.20 -9.32 3.22
CA ILE A 105 -3.86 -8.51 4.39
C ILE A 105 -2.38 -8.13 4.27
N GLN A 106 -2.10 -6.83 4.38
CA GLN A 106 -0.76 -6.28 4.27
C GLN A 106 -0.32 -5.66 5.59
N TYR A 107 0.96 -5.78 5.88
CA TYR A 107 1.61 -5.14 7.02
C TYR A 107 2.85 -4.37 6.57
N LEU A 108 3.04 -3.17 7.13
CA LEU A 108 4.22 -2.33 6.90
C LEU A 108 4.88 -2.00 8.24
N GLY A 109 6.01 -2.64 8.52
CA GLY A 109 6.73 -2.51 9.78
C GLY A 109 8.12 -1.89 9.66
N GLU A 110 8.76 -1.71 10.82
CA GLU A 110 10.15 -1.28 10.90
C GLU A 110 11.08 -2.43 10.50
N PRO A 111 12.09 -2.19 9.65
CA PRO A 111 12.95 -3.27 9.14
C PRO A 111 13.78 -4.00 10.22
N ASN A 112 13.98 -3.37 11.38
CA ASN A 112 14.85 -3.87 12.43
C ASN A 112 14.09 -4.36 13.68
N ASP A 113 12.78 -4.54 13.59
CA ASP A 113 11.99 -5.13 14.68
C ASP A 113 11.85 -6.64 14.49
N ASP A 114 12.91 -7.38 14.86
CA ASP A 114 12.94 -8.85 14.71
C ASP A 114 11.81 -9.55 15.47
N LEU A 115 11.33 -8.98 16.57
CA LEU A 115 10.27 -9.58 17.37
C LEU A 115 8.92 -9.45 16.67
N GLU A 116 8.64 -8.29 16.12
CA GLU A 116 7.44 -8.01 15.34
C GLU A 116 7.40 -8.84 14.04
N LEU A 117 8.52 -8.90 13.31
CA LEU A 117 8.63 -9.70 12.08
C LEU A 117 8.40 -11.19 12.37
N ARG A 118 8.93 -11.70 13.48
CA ARG A 118 8.71 -13.10 13.89
C ARG A 118 7.24 -13.36 14.20
N VAL A 119 6.57 -12.47 14.94
CA VAL A 119 5.15 -12.58 15.26
C VAL A 119 4.29 -12.70 13.99
N LEU A 120 4.58 -11.87 12.99
CA LEU A 120 3.87 -11.88 11.72
C LEU A 120 4.15 -13.16 10.92
N THR A 121 5.41 -13.59 10.85
CA THR A 121 5.77 -14.86 10.18
C THR A 121 5.10 -16.04 10.87
N ASP A 122 5.11 -16.10 12.20
CA ASP A 122 4.41 -17.13 12.97
C ASP A 122 2.89 -17.08 12.76
N ALA A 123 2.33 -15.91 12.48
CA ALA A 123 0.92 -15.75 12.12
C ALA A 123 0.59 -16.13 10.66
N GLY A 124 1.61 -16.46 9.84
CA GLY A 124 1.44 -16.91 8.46
C GLY A 124 1.69 -15.85 7.39
N PHE A 125 2.17 -14.68 7.75
CA PHE A 125 2.56 -13.66 6.77
C PHE A 125 3.88 -14.04 6.08
N ILE A 126 3.98 -13.71 4.81
CA ILE A 126 5.19 -13.87 4.00
C ILE A 126 5.86 -12.52 3.77
N ASP A 127 7.18 -12.51 3.73
CA ASP A 127 7.97 -11.34 3.35
C ASP A 127 7.81 -11.06 1.85
N LEU A 128 7.44 -9.82 1.50
CA LEU A 128 7.31 -9.38 0.12
C LEU A 128 8.52 -8.55 -0.33
N ALA A 129 8.84 -7.51 0.43
CA ALA A 129 9.84 -6.53 0.03
C ALA A 129 10.29 -5.64 1.19
N LEU A 130 11.47 -5.06 1.08
CA LEU A 130 11.82 -3.84 1.78
C LEU A 130 11.44 -2.64 0.90
N LEU A 131 10.38 -1.93 1.28
CA LEU A 131 9.89 -0.78 0.56
C LEU A 131 10.64 0.49 0.96
N VAL A 132 11.12 1.21 -0.03
CA VAL A 132 11.72 2.53 0.10
C VAL A 132 10.68 3.57 -0.30
N SER A 133 10.18 4.33 0.67
CA SER A 133 9.33 5.49 0.38
C SER A 133 10.21 6.66 -0.02
N MET A 134 9.87 7.28 -1.14
CA MET A 134 10.59 8.43 -1.67
C MET A 134 9.65 9.59 -1.91
N GLU A 135 10.15 10.81 -1.68
CA GLU A 135 9.40 12.06 -1.85
C GLU A 135 10.19 13.06 -2.66
N ARG A 136 9.46 13.90 -3.39
CA ARG A 136 9.97 15.13 -4.00
C ARG A 136 8.95 16.26 -3.89
N SER A 137 9.43 17.51 -3.88
CA SER A 137 8.54 18.67 -3.99
C SER A 137 7.83 18.68 -5.35
N ASN A 138 6.53 18.95 -5.34
CA ASN A 138 5.76 19.18 -6.56
C ASN A 138 6.07 20.59 -7.10
N ARG A 139 6.77 20.65 -8.23
CA ARG A 139 7.23 21.93 -8.81
C ARG A 139 6.24 22.42 -9.86
N ARG A 140 5.59 23.53 -9.61
CA ARG A 140 4.73 24.20 -10.61
C ARG A 140 5.56 24.62 -11.83
N GLY A 141 4.91 24.61 -13.00
CA GLY A 141 5.55 25.04 -14.25
C GLY A 141 6.48 24.00 -14.89
N ALA A 142 6.40 22.74 -14.49
CA ALA A 142 7.05 21.66 -15.23
C ALA A 142 6.57 21.66 -16.67
N LYS A 143 7.49 21.41 -17.61
CA LYS A 143 7.17 21.32 -19.05
C LYS A 143 6.84 19.88 -19.42
N PRO A 144 5.97 19.65 -20.42
CA PRO A 144 5.75 18.30 -20.93
C PRO A 144 7.07 17.74 -21.49
N PRO A 145 7.27 16.43 -21.44
CA PRO A 145 8.43 15.81 -22.06
C PRO A 145 8.42 16.07 -23.58
N ARG A 146 9.61 16.06 -24.19
CA ARG A 146 9.73 16.21 -25.63
C ARG A 146 9.04 15.03 -26.34
N ALA A 147 8.28 15.32 -27.40
CA ALA A 147 7.71 14.27 -28.23
C ALA A 147 8.82 13.35 -28.79
N LEU A 148 8.54 12.06 -28.84
CA LEU A 148 9.39 11.03 -29.43
C LEU A 148 8.64 10.37 -30.60
N ASP A 149 9.35 10.03 -31.65
CA ASP A 149 8.75 9.36 -32.81
C ASP A 149 8.17 8.00 -32.39
N ASN A 150 6.95 7.71 -32.85
CA ASN A 150 6.21 6.49 -32.56
C ASN A 150 5.85 6.25 -31.08
N ILE A 151 6.06 7.24 -30.20
CA ILE A 151 5.67 7.17 -28.78
C ILE A 151 4.52 8.13 -28.54
N VAL A 152 3.43 7.60 -28.00
CA VAL A 152 2.26 8.39 -27.60
C VAL A 152 2.05 8.24 -26.11
N LEU A 153 1.83 9.37 -25.42
CA LEU A 153 1.43 9.44 -24.02
C LEU A 153 -0.02 9.92 -23.97
N THR A 154 -0.90 9.07 -23.52
CA THR A 154 -2.35 9.36 -23.47
C THR A 154 -2.80 9.41 -22.02
N SER A 155 -3.36 10.56 -21.62
CA SER A 155 -3.97 10.76 -20.29
C SER A 155 -5.49 10.66 -20.39
N HIS A 156 -5.99 9.56 -20.91
CA HIS A 156 -7.40 9.24 -20.98
C HIS A 156 -7.62 7.82 -20.51
N PRO A 157 -8.78 7.52 -19.88
CA PRO A 157 -9.10 6.16 -19.51
C PRO A 157 -9.14 5.30 -20.77
N ILE A 158 -8.44 4.18 -20.74
CA ILE A 158 -8.62 3.08 -21.68
C ILE A 158 -9.63 2.10 -21.08
N ALA A 159 -10.21 1.24 -21.93
CA ALA A 159 -11.13 0.20 -21.49
C ALA A 159 -10.48 -0.66 -20.38
N ASP A 160 -11.28 -1.14 -19.43
CA ASP A 160 -10.80 -1.90 -18.28
C ASP A 160 -10.02 -3.14 -18.71
N GLU A 161 -10.50 -3.86 -19.71
CA GLU A 161 -9.84 -5.04 -20.25
C GLU A 161 -8.44 -4.71 -20.78
N ALA A 162 -8.31 -3.61 -21.51
CA ALA A 162 -7.02 -3.14 -22.03
C ALA A 162 -6.07 -2.67 -20.92
N MET A 163 -6.61 -2.09 -19.85
CA MET A 163 -5.82 -1.69 -18.67
C MET A 163 -5.35 -2.91 -17.89
N LEU A 164 -6.21 -3.92 -17.69
CA LEU A 164 -5.85 -5.17 -17.03
C LEU A 164 -4.74 -5.89 -17.79
N GLU A 165 -4.91 -6.05 -19.11
CA GLU A 165 -3.89 -6.65 -19.98
C GLU A 165 -2.55 -5.89 -19.90
N LEU A 166 -2.60 -4.55 -19.88
CA LEU A 166 -1.39 -3.73 -19.74
C LEU A 166 -0.72 -3.93 -18.37
N LEU A 167 -1.49 -3.91 -17.28
CA LEU A 167 -0.97 -4.16 -15.94
C LEU A 167 -0.29 -5.54 -15.86
N GLU A 168 -0.92 -6.60 -16.37
CA GLU A 168 -0.34 -7.94 -16.41
C GLU A 168 1.01 -7.95 -17.16
N LYS A 169 1.09 -7.33 -18.35
CA LYS A 169 2.34 -7.20 -19.12
C LYS A 169 3.42 -6.42 -18.36
N THR A 170 3.04 -5.46 -17.51
CA THR A 170 4.01 -4.71 -16.72
C THR A 170 4.49 -5.47 -15.49
N TYR A 171 3.74 -6.48 -15.00
CA TYR A 171 4.15 -7.35 -13.91
C TYR A 171 5.14 -8.45 -14.35
N GLU A 172 5.19 -8.79 -15.62
CA GLU A 172 6.13 -9.79 -16.15
C GLU A 172 7.57 -9.40 -15.79
N ASP A 173 8.29 -10.28 -15.08
CA ASP A 173 9.66 -10.05 -14.61
C ASP A 173 9.86 -8.67 -13.91
N SER A 174 8.86 -8.21 -13.18
CA SER A 174 8.97 -6.99 -12.39
C SER A 174 9.93 -7.21 -11.22
N LEU A 175 10.78 -6.21 -10.95
CA LEU A 175 11.62 -6.16 -9.77
C LEU A 175 10.91 -5.48 -8.57
N ASP A 176 9.68 -4.99 -8.76
CA ASP A 176 8.90 -4.31 -7.74
C ASP A 176 7.91 -5.28 -7.11
N CYS A 177 8.20 -5.73 -5.89
CA CYS A 177 7.39 -6.71 -5.16
C CYS A 177 6.94 -7.90 -6.04
N PRO A 178 7.85 -8.70 -6.60
CA PRO A 178 7.54 -9.67 -7.66
C PRO A 178 6.52 -10.74 -7.27
N GLY A 179 6.23 -10.93 -5.98
CA GLY A 179 5.21 -11.86 -5.49
C GLY A 179 3.80 -11.25 -5.34
N LEU A 180 3.69 -9.93 -5.29
CA LEU A 180 2.43 -9.27 -4.90
C LEU A 180 1.30 -9.46 -5.91
N SER A 181 1.58 -9.41 -7.20
CA SER A 181 0.57 -9.55 -8.25
C SER A 181 -0.11 -10.92 -8.25
N LYS A 182 0.59 -11.96 -7.78
CA LYS A 182 0.05 -13.34 -7.67
C LYS A 182 -0.91 -13.52 -6.48
N LEU A 183 -0.92 -12.59 -5.55
CA LEU A 183 -1.74 -12.61 -4.33
C LEU A 183 -3.07 -11.87 -4.49
N ARG A 184 -3.40 -11.35 -5.70
CA ARG A 184 -4.58 -10.53 -5.95
C ARG A 184 -5.17 -10.83 -7.32
N HIS A 185 -6.48 -10.67 -7.45
CA HIS A 185 -7.13 -10.65 -8.77
C HIS A 185 -6.88 -9.33 -9.49
N GLY A 186 -6.68 -9.37 -10.81
CA GLY A 186 -6.41 -8.16 -11.62
C GLY A 186 -7.47 -7.08 -11.46
N GLN A 187 -8.76 -7.47 -11.44
CA GLN A 187 -9.87 -6.53 -11.24
C GLN A 187 -9.80 -5.83 -9.86
N ASP A 188 -9.39 -6.54 -8.81
CA ASP A 188 -9.24 -5.96 -7.47
C ASP A 188 -8.07 -4.98 -7.42
N ILE A 189 -6.98 -5.25 -8.15
CA ILE A 189 -5.85 -4.34 -8.30
C ILE A 189 -6.33 -3.04 -8.97
N LEU A 190 -7.05 -3.12 -10.07
CA LEU A 190 -7.57 -1.95 -10.80
C LEU A 190 -8.55 -1.15 -9.93
N ASN A 191 -9.46 -1.83 -9.23
CA ASN A 191 -10.39 -1.21 -8.28
C ASN A 191 -9.66 -0.55 -7.12
N GLY A 192 -8.59 -1.17 -6.61
CA GLY A 192 -7.72 -0.61 -5.59
C GLY A 192 -7.09 0.72 -6.03
N HIS A 193 -6.52 0.76 -7.23
CA HIS A 193 -5.94 1.98 -7.80
C HIS A 193 -6.96 3.10 -8.00
N ARG A 194 -8.20 2.78 -8.41
CA ARG A 194 -9.28 3.77 -8.60
C ARG A 194 -9.80 4.37 -7.31
N ARG A 195 -9.76 3.61 -6.22
CA ARG A 195 -10.29 4.02 -4.92
C ARG A 195 -9.21 4.45 -3.93
N GLY A 196 -7.93 4.29 -4.27
CA GLY A 196 -6.80 4.75 -3.49
C GLY A 196 -6.59 6.25 -3.69
N GLY A 197 -7.21 7.09 -2.85
CA GLY A 197 -7.22 8.54 -2.99
C GLY A 197 -8.33 9.05 -3.92
N ASN A 198 -8.21 10.30 -4.36
CA ASN A 198 -9.13 10.88 -5.35
C ASN A 198 -8.71 10.46 -6.75
N PHE A 199 -9.52 9.62 -7.39
CA PHE A 199 -9.34 9.18 -8.75
C PHE A 199 -9.60 10.32 -9.74
N ASP A 200 -8.58 10.66 -10.53
CA ASP A 200 -8.70 11.52 -11.70
C ASP A 200 -8.09 10.81 -12.91
N PRO A 201 -8.89 10.40 -13.89
CA PRO A 201 -8.40 9.68 -15.06
C PRO A 201 -7.39 10.48 -15.89
N GLN A 202 -7.36 11.83 -15.78
CA GLN A 202 -6.39 12.68 -16.46
C GLN A 202 -4.98 12.58 -15.86
N LEU A 203 -4.84 12.03 -14.65
CA LEU A 203 -3.56 11.78 -14.00
C LEU A 203 -3.01 10.38 -14.29
N TRP A 204 -3.80 9.54 -14.94
CA TRP A 204 -3.37 8.22 -15.38
C TRP A 204 -2.86 8.29 -16.80
N THR A 205 -1.64 7.83 -17.04
CA THR A 205 -1.01 7.91 -18.36
C THR A 205 -0.71 6.52 -18.90
N VAL A 206 -1.12 6.26 -20.13
CA VAL A 206 -0.70 5.09 -20.91
C VAL A 206 0.35 5.53 -21.92
N LEU A 207 1.48 4.81 -21.94
CA LEU A 207 2.51 4.94 -22.96
C LEU A 207 2.29 3.90 -24.04
N GLN A 208 2.25 4.34 -25.27
CA GLN A 208 2.13 3.47 -26.46
C GLN A 208 3.38 3.57 -27.33
N ILE A 209 3.78 2.45 -27.93
CA ILE A 209 4.83 2.35 -28.95
C ILE A 209 4.18 1.82 -30.21
N ASN A 210 4.18 2.58 -31.30
CA ASN A 210 3.52 2.20 -32.56
C ASN A 210 2.05 1.76 -32.34
N GLY A 211 1.31 2.43 -31.46
CA GLY A 211 -0.08 2.10 -31.14
C GLY A 211 -0.27 0.93 -30.17
N VAL A 212 0.80 0.27 -29.70
CA VAL A 212 0.72 -0.83 -28.75
C VAL A 212 0.94 -0.31 -27.33
N ASN A 213 0.05 -0.64 -26.38
CA ASN A 213 0.20 -0.28 -24.97
C ASN A 213 1.47 -0.91 -24.39
N ALA A 214 2.36 -0.09 -23.84
CA ALA A 214 3.71 -0.48 -23.44
C ALA A 214 4.10 -0.04 -22.04
N GLY A 215 3.32 0.83 -21.40
CA GLY A 215 3.58 1.28 -20.05
C GLY A 215 2.43 2.08 -19.47
N VAL A 216 2.40 2.18 -18.15
CA VAL A 216 1.37 2.90 -17.40
C VAL A 216 1.96 3.61 -16.20
N SER A 217 1.47 4.82 -15.93
CA SER A 217 1.68 5.57 -14.69
C SER A 217 0.32 5.91 -14.10
N ILE A 218 0.10 5.52 -12.86
CA ILE A 218 -1.10 5.80 -12.08
C ILE A 218 -0.70 6.79 -10.98
N VAL A 219 -1.22 8.02 -11.09
CA VAL A 219 -1.01 9.06 -10.09
C VAL A 219 -2.35 9.39 -9.45
N ASN A 220 -2.42 9.37 -8.14
CA ASN A 220 -3.59 9.70 -7.36
C ASN A 220 -3.32 10.94 -6.48
N CYS A 221 -4.38 11.67 -6.17
CA CYS A 221 -4.32 12.76 -5.21
C CYS A 221 -4.68 12.24 -3.81
N THR A 222 -3.86 12.56 -2.81
CA THR A 222 -4.13 12.26 -1.39
C THR A 222 -4.31 13.58 -0.64
N PRO A 223 -5.54 14.18 -0.66
CA PRO A 223 -5.77 15.52 -0.13
C PRO A 223 -5.44 15.66 1.35
N ALA A 224 -5.74 14.65 2.15
CA ALA A 224 -5.49 14.65 3.60
C ALA A 224 -3.99 14.81 3.93
N ALA A 225 -3.10 14.30 3.07
CA ALA A 225 -1.66 14.39 3.23
C ALA A 225 -1.02 15.54 2.41
N ASP A 226 -1.82 16.36 1.70
CA ASP A 226 -1.37 17.42 0.80
C ASP A 226 -0.30 16.93 -0.21
N CYS A 227 -0.46 15.69 -0.68
CA CYS A 227 0.48 15.06 -1.61
C CYS A 227 -0.21 14.39 -2.80
N MET A 228 0.56 14.20 -3.87
CA MET A 228 0.26 13.27 -4.97
C MET A 228 1.00 11.98 -4.70
N GLU A 229 0.43 10.85 -5.09
CA GLU A 229 1.06 9.56 -4.98
C GLU A 229 1.20 8.91 -6.37
N VAL A 230 2.41 8.50 -6.74
CA VAL A 230 2.60 7.57 -7.84
C VAL A 230 2.26 6.18 -7.32
N ALA A 231 0.96 5.85 -7.39
CA ALA A 231 0.40 4.61 -6.84
C ALA A 231 0.82 3.37 -7.64
N TYR A 232 1.12 3.55 -8.92
CA TYR A 232 1.70 2.51 -9.77
C TYR A 232 2.51 3.11 -10.91
N PHE A 233 3.60 2.42 -11.28
CA PHE A 233 4.44 2.79 -12.40
C PHE A 233 5.09 1.55 -13.01
N GLY A 234 4.78 1.24 -14.27
CA GLY A 234 5.30 0.04 -14.92
C GLY A 234 5.48 0.18 -16.41
N LEU A 235 6.46 -0.55 -16.95
CA LEU A 235 6.66 -0.77 -18.37
C LEU A 235 6.58 -2.26 -18.69
N ALA A 236 5.92 -2.61 -19.79
CA ALA A 236 5.98 -3.95 -20.35
C ALA A 236 7.44 -4.32 -20.68
N LYS A 237 7.78 -5.60 -20.56
CA LYS A 237 9.15 -6.10 -20.72
C LYS A 237 9.85 -5.61 -21.99
N PHE A 238 9.13 -5.60 -23.13
CA PHE A 238 9.68 -5.16 -24.42
C PHE A 238 9.98 -3.65 -24.50
N ALA A 239 9.43 -2.85 -23.58
CA ALA A 239 9.61 -1.39 -23.52
C ALA A 239 10.70 -0.95 -22.54
N ARG A 240 11.23 -1.87 -21.73
CA ARG A 240 12.29 -1.58 -20.74
C ARG A 240 13.63 -1.30 -21.40
N ASN A 241 14.53 -0.64 -20.66
CA ASN A 241 15.91 -0.32 -21.06
C ASN A 241 16.05 0.55 -22.33
N LYS A 242 14.97 1.29 -22.71
CA LYS A 242 14.92 2.19 -23.87
C LYS A 242 14.77 3.67 -23.51
N GLY A 243 14.99 4.02 -22.23
CA GLY A 243 14.78 5.39 -21.74
C GLY A 243 13.29 5.78 -21.53
N LEU A 244 12.34 4.89 -21.91
CA LEU A 244 10.92 5.20 -21.89
C LEU A 244 10.33 5.37 -20.49
N GLY A 245 10.95 4.74 -19.47
CA GLY A 245 10.57 4.99 -18.06
C GLY A 245 10.80 6.45 -17.66
N ALA A 246 11.91 7.03 -18.07
CA ALA A 246 12.18 8.44 -17.85
C ALA A 246 11.13 9.34 -18.52
N HIS A 247 10.79 9.03 -19.75
CA HIS A 247 9.81 9.77 -20.54
C HIS A 247 8.40 9.70 -19.93
N LEU A 248 7.96 8.52 -19.51
CA LEU A 248 6.68 8.32 -18.83
C LEU A 248 6.63 9.02 -17.45
N LEU A 249 7.72 8.93 -16.67
CA LEU A 249 7.79 9.61 -15.37
C LEU A 249 7.78 11.14 -15.53
N ASP A 250 8.52 11.66 -16.49
CA ASP A 250 8.54 13.11 -16.76
C ASP A 250 7.15 13.63 -17.15
N HIS A 251 6.34 12.83 -17.86
CA HIS A 251 4.95 13.16 -18.16
C HIS A 251 4.05 13.10 -16.91
N ALA A 252 4.20 12.08 -16.08
CA ALA A 252 3.46 12.00 -14.82
C ALA A 252 3.76 13.19 -13.91
N LEU A 253 5.03 13.61 -13.82
CA LEU A 253 5.46 14.79 -13.07
C LEU A 253 4.93 16.10 -13.68
N PHE A 254 4.83 16.18 -14.99
CA PHE A 254 4.19 17.32 -15.66
C PHE A 254 2.70 17.43 -15.33
N LEU A 255 1.97 16.32 -15.31
CA LEU A 255 0.56 16.31 -14.91
C LEU A 255 0.38 16.66 -13.44
N ALA A 256 1.19 16.06 -12.56
CA ALA A 256 1.17 16.36 -11.14
C ALA A 256 1.47 17.83 -10.82
N ALA A 257 2.34 18.47 -11.60
CA ALA A 257 2.70 19.90 -11.44
C ALA A 257 1.54 20.87 -11.69
N LYS A 258 0.45 20.42 -12.30
CA LYS A 258 -0.78 21.21 -12.48
C LYS A 258 -1.71 21.15 -11.25
N GLN A 259 -1.44 20.25 -10.31
CA GLN A 259 -2.22 20.02 -9.12
C GLN A 259 -1.71 20.88 -7.95
N PRO A 260 -2.57 21.23 -6.97
CA PRO A 260 -2.20 22.12 -5.87
C PRO A 260 -1.28 21.48 -4.82
N GLN A 261 -1.23 20.15 -4.73
CA GLN A 261 -0.48 19.41 -3.73
C GLN A 261 1.01 19.77 -3.74
N ARG A 262 1.61 19.80 -2.54
CA ARG A 262 2.98 20.29 -2.35
C ARG A 262 4.07 19.28 -2.65
N SER A 263 3.75 18.00 -2.52
CA SER A 263 4.74 16.94 -2.72
C SER A 263 4.19 15.78 -3.57
N ILE A 264 5.12 14.96 -4.05
CA ILE A 264 4.84 13.72 -4.78
C ILE A 264 5.58 12.61 -4.06
N LEU A 265 4.83 11.58 -3.66
CA LEU A 265 5.31 10.39 -2.96
C LEU A 265 5.26 9.17 -3.88
N LEU A 266 6.11 8.21 -3.61
CA LEU A 266 6.05 6.85 -4.16
C LEU A 266 6.71 5.87 -3.19
N ALA A 267 6.38 4.60 -3.34
CA ALA A 267 7.09 3.50 -2.70
C ALA A 267 7.66 2.57 -3.78
N VAL A 268 8.83 1.98 -3.53
CA VAL A 268 9.53 1.10 -4.46
C VAL A 268 10.29 0.02 -3.70
N ASP A 269 10.32 -1.20 -4.23
CA ASP A 269 11.16 -2.28 -3.67
C ASP A 269 12.64 -1.88 -3.70
N GLU A 270 13.35 -2.02 -2.60
CA GLU A 270 14.79 -1.69 -2.51
C GLU A 270 15.64 -2.48 -3.52
N ARG A 271 15.19 -3.66 -3.93
CA ARG A 271 15.83 -4.49 -4.96
C ARG A 271 15.65 -3.92 -6.38
N ASN A 272 14.69 -3.01 -6.59
CA ASN A 272 14.44 -2.39 -7.89
C ASN A 272 15.40 -1.22 -8.15
N ILE A 273 16.70 -1.55 -8.28
CA ILE A 273 17.78 -0.57 -8.50
C ILE A 273 17.52 0.33 -9.72
N PRO A 274 17.00 -0.19 -10.88
CA PRO A 274 16.70 0.68 -12.01
C PRO A 274 15.65 1.76 -11.69
N ALA A 275 14.60 1.42 -10.97
CA ALA A 275 13.56 2.37 -10.56
C ALA A 275 14.09 3.37 -9.53
N LEU A 276 14.84 2.94 -8.53
CA LEU A 276 15.49 3.81 -7.56
C LEU A 276 16.38 4.88 -8.23
N ARG A 277 17.19 4.46 -9.22
CA ARG A 277 18.04 5.38 -10.00
C ARG A 277 17.20 6.35 -10.82
N LEU A 278 16.13 5.88 -11.43
CA LEU A 278 15.18 6.70 -12.18
C LEU A 278 14.57 7.80 -11.28
N TYR A 279 13.99 7.41 -10.16
CA TYR A 279 13.36 8.35 -9.22
C TYR A 279 14.36 9.35 -8.63
N SER A 280 15.53 8.88 -8.19
CA SER A 280 16.60 9.75 -7.68
C SER A 280 17.05 10.77 -8.72
N SER A 281 17.18 10.38 -9.99
CA SER A 281 17.54 11.28 -11.10
C SER A 281 16.47 12.37 -11.37
N ARG A 282 15.24 12.20 -10.90
CA ARG A 282 14.13 13.17 -10.97
C ARG A 282 13.91 13.91 -9.66
N GLY A 283 14.85 13.81 -8.74
CA GLY A 283 14.86 14.59 -7.50
C GLY A 283 14.02 14.00 -6.37
N PHE A 284 13.59 12.75 -6.48
CA PHE A 284 13.04 12.03 -5.34
C PHE A 284 14.15 11.69 -4.34
N ARG A 285 13.83 11.80 -3.06
CA ARG A 285 14.73 11.47 -1.95
C ARG A 285 14.07 10.47 -1.04
N VAL A 286 14.86 9.56 -0.49
CA VAL A 286 14.38 8.58 0.48
C VAL A 286 13.89 9.28 1.75
N VAL A 287 12.68 8.94 2.18
CA VAL A 287 12.05 9.46 3.40
C VAL A 287 12.06 8.38 4.49
N THR A 288 11.64 7.15 4.14
CA THR A 288 11.59 6.04 5.10
C THR A 288 11.75 4.70 4.40
N ARG A 289 12.00 3.67 5.19
CA ARG A 289 11.98 2.28 4.76
C ARG A 289 11.02 1.50 5.62
N ARG A 290 10.29 0.55 5.02
CA ARG A 290 9.36 -0.34 5.72
C ARG A 290 9.49 -1.74 5.14
N VAL A 291 9.53 -2.74 6.00
CA VAL A 291 9.34 -4.11 5.55
C VAL A 291 7.86 -4.32 5.23
N ALA A 292 7.59 -4.89 4.07
CA ALA A 292 6.25 -5.25 3.64
C ALA A 292 6.05 -6.75 3.78
N LEU A 293 5.07 -7.16 4.58
CA LEU A 293 4.62 -8.54 4.68
C LEU A 293 3.17 -8.64 4.22
N ALA A 294 2.79 -9.81 3.74
CA ALA A 294 1.41 -10.06 3.34
C ALA A 294 0.95 -11.47 3.70
N LEU A 295 -0.36 -11.59 3.88
CA LEU A 295 -1.07 -12.84 3.99
C LEU A 295 -2.24 -12.81 3.01
N SER A 296 -2.37 -13.83 2.17
CA SER A 296 -3.46 -13.94 1.18
C SER A 296 -4.29 -15.19 1.41
N SER A 297 -5.61 -15.06 1.19
CA SER A 297 -6.53 -16.20 1.11
C SER A 297 -6.35 -16.99 -0.18
N LEU A 298 -5.81 -16.36 -1.22
CA LEU A 298 -5.50 -17.04 -2.48
C LEU A 298 -4.30 -17.96 -2.26
N LYS A 299 -4.49 -19.26 -2.43
CA LYS A 299 -3.37 -20.20 -2.42
C LYS A 299 -2.45 -19.87 -3.56
N SER A 300 -1.18 -19.60 -3.28
CA SER A 300 -0.15 -19.56 -4.31
C SER A 300 -0.23 -20.85 -5.11
N SER A 301 -0.64 -20.75 -6.38
CA SER A 301 -0.48 -21.88 -7.30
C SER A 301 1.04 -22.05 -7.46
N THR A 302 1.57 -23.05 -6.77
CA THR A 302 2.96 -23.53 -6.90
C THR A 302 3.23 -23.99 -8.30
#